data_6c434f420d3ba124344c1e92bcfe104d
#
_entry.id   6c434f420d3ba124344c1e92bcfe104d
#
_cell.length_a   1.000
_cell.length_b   1.000
_cell.length_c   1.000
_cell.angle_alpha   90.00
_cell.angle_beta   90.00
_cell.angle_gamma   90.00
#
_symmetry.space_group_name_H-M   'P 1'
#
loop_
_entity.id
_entity.type
_entity.pdbx_description
1 polymer ?
#
loop_
_entity_poly.entity_id
_entity_poly.type
_entity_poly.pdbx_seq_one_letter_code
_entity_poly.pdbx_strand_id
1 'polypeptide(L)'
;MSSAVTSAPAPSGGAFGLEPGALQALRVFFDATEGLQRVWVFGSRARDDWRARSDLDLALDAPGWSAKDFLRIKERMKDLPIVYPLDVVHWQGVSTPEFVAQIERDRKLLWEPRRGAVSLPRTLGATDLKKFQDESLQKLDAFVSELRARKQESDDLVAATTQFKAMESMQDSLRAAADYPRHAWDALRKAGALPPAFAALPHSSRWDGAGRAIPNICLKVPTGGGKTLLAAASVGKVFNGFLQRDKGLVLWVVPNEAIYRQTLKTLKNRDHPYHQMLQVAGAGKVKILEKDDPLTRLDVESHLCVMLLMLAAASRQNKETLRFFRDRGNVLGFVPREDDIEAHWQLLQAVPNLDAYGSPWASAFIDRPVVLEATMA
;
A
#
# COMPACT_ATOMS: atom_id res chain seq x y z
N MET A 1 -15.66 54.62 -35.87
CA MET A 1 -14.54 54.02 -35.10
C MET A 1 -15.11 52.91 -34.24
N SER A 2 -15.02 51.70 -34.75
CA SER A 2 -15.59 50.51 -34.11
C SER A 2 -14.47 49.84 -33.31
N SER A 3 -14.59 49.80 -32.00
CA SER A 3 -13.62 49.15 -31.09
C SER A 3 -13.91 47.68 -31.07
N ALA A 4 -13.04 46.90 -31.71
CA ALA A 4 -13.05 45.43 -31.62
C ALA A 4 -12.61 45.02 -30.18
N VAL A 5 -13.51 44.39 -29.43
CA VAL A 5 -13.20 43.74 -28.19
C VAL A 5 -12.51 42.40 -28.53
N THR A 6 -11.20 42.38 -28.34
CA THR A 6 -10.40 41.17 -28.50
C THR A 6 -10.74 40.23 -27.36
N SER A 7 -11.45 39.17 -27.64
CA SER A 7 -11.68 38.05 -26.70
C SER A 7 -10.34 37.36 -26.46
N ALA A 8 -9.89 37.31 -25.21
CA ALA A 8 -8.74 36.51 -24.81
C ALA A 8 -8.98 35.02 -25.12
N PRO A 9 -7.95 34.26 -25.57
CA PRO A 9 -8.10 32.85 -25.86
C PRO A 9 -8.48 32.07 -24.60
N ALA A 10 -9.42 31.14 -24.73
CA ALA A 10 -9.80 30.23 -23.66
C ALA A 10 -8.58 29.44 -23.19
N PRO A 11 -8.34 29.33 -21.87
CA PRO A 11 -7.21 28.56 -21.37
C PRO A 11 -7.39 27.08 -21.72
N SER A 12 -6.34 26.45 -22.22
CA SER A 12 -6.23 25.02 -22.47
C SER A 12 -6.20 24.25 -21.14
N GLY A 13 -7.34 24.15 -20.47
CA GLY A 13 -7.50 23.42 -19.22
C GLY A 13 -7.91 21.96 -19.46
N GLY A 14 -7.42 21.04 -18.63
CA GLY A 14 -7.90 19.66 -18.55
C GLY A 14 -9.38 19.57 -18.13
N ALA A 15 -9.87 18.39 -17.76
CA ALA A 15 -11.26 18.19 -17.33
C ALA A 15 -11.67 19.22 -16.27
N PHE A 16 -12.85 19.84 -16.44
CA PHE A 16 -13.40 20.90 -15.58
C PHE A 16 -12.55 22.19 -15.53
N GLY A 17 -11.70 22.43 -16.53
CA GLY A 17 -10.78 23.56 -16.56
C GLY A 17 -9.72 23.52 -15.46
N LEU A 18 -9.43 22.35 -14.90
CA LEU A 18 -8.42 22.15 -13.87
C LEU A 18 -7.08 21.79 -14.52
N GLU A 19 -6.00 22.27 -13.90
CA GLU A 19 -4.67 21.86 -14.28
C GLU A 19 -4.45 20.35 -13.96
N PRO A 20 -3.66 19.62 -14.77
CA PRO A 20 -3.39 18.20 -14.54
C PRO A 20 -2.88 17.89 -13.13
N GLY A 21 -2.04 18.75 -12.56
CA GLY A 21 -1.52 18.62 -11.20
C GLY A 21 -2.60 18.73 -10.12
N ALA A 22 -3.54 19.65 -10.28
CA ALA A 22 -4.68 19.80 -9.35
C ALA A 22 -5.63 18.60 -9.41
N LEU A 23 -5.94 18.11 -10.61
CA LEU A 23 -6.73 16.88 -10.79
C LEU A 23 -6.07 15.67 -10.15
N GLN A 24 -4.77 15.55 -10.30
CA GLN A 24 -3.99 14.47 -9.70
C GLN A 24 -3.99 14.55 -8.17
N ALA A 25 -3.78 15.74 -7.61
CA ALA A 25 -3.81 15.95 -6.17
C ALA A 25 -5.16 15.58 -5.55
N LEU A 26 -6.27 15.99 -6.21
CA LEU A 26 -7.63 15.64 -5.79
C LEU A 26 -7.86 14.11 -5.84
N ARG A 27 -7.48 13.45 -6.93
CA ARG A 27 -7.65 12.00 -7.06
C ARG A 27 -6.88 11.22 -6.00
N VAL A 28 -5.61 11.56 -5.77
CA VAL A 28 -4.79 10.94 -4.74
C VAL A 28 -5.42 11.12 -3.35
N PHE A 29 -5.95 12.31 -3.08
CA PHE A 29 -6.63 12.59 -1.82
C PHE A 29 -7.89 11.73 -1.65
N PHE A 30 -8.71 11.63 -2.70
CA PHE A 30 -9.96 10.85 -2.66
C PHE A 30 -9.69 9.35 -2.57
N ASP A 31 -8.69 8.84 -3.29
CA ASP A 31 -8.26 7.43 -3.20
C ASP A 31 -7.81 7.04 -1.78
N ALA A 32 -7.24 8.01 -1.03
CA ALA A 32 -6.80 7.84 0.35
C ALA A 32 -7.89 8.14 1.40
N THR A 33 -9.12 8.47 0.96
CA THR A 33 -10.20 8.90 1.86
C THR A 33 -11.18 7.76 2.08
N GLU A 34 -11.11 7.17 3.27
CA GLU A 34 -11.93 6.01 3.66
C GLU A 34 -13.43 6.39 3.74
N GLY A 35 -14.28 5.49 3.25
CA GLY A 35 -15.73 5.66 3.28
C GLY A 35 -16.29 6.57 2.19
N LEU A 36 -15.44 7.22 1.38
CA LEU A 36 -15.87 8.01 0.24
C LEU A 36 -16.26 7.10 -0.92
N GLN A 37 -17.47 7.29 -1.46
CA GLN A 37 -18.00 6.45 -2.54
C GLN A 37 -17.92 7.14 -3.90
N ARG A 38 -18.20 8.44 -3.98
CA ARG A 38 -18.15 9.23 -5.21
C ARG A 38 -17.85 10.70 -4.90
N VAL A 39 -17.28 11.38 -5.88
CA VAL A 39 -17.14 12.83 -5.87
C VAL A 39 -17.65 13.39 -7.18
N TRP A 40 -18.55 14.34 -7.09
CA TRP A 40 -19.05 15.07 -8.24
C TRP A 40 -18.54 16.51 -8.21
N VAL A 41 -18.24 17.04 -9.39
CA VAL A 41 -18.15 18.48 -9.63
C VAL A 41 -19.54 18.96 -10.00
N PHE A 42 -19.97 20.10 -9.46
CA PHE A 42 -21.19 20.78 -9.87
C PHE A 42 -20.92 22.27 -10.11
N GLY A 43 -21.93 23.08 -10.35
CA GLY A 43 -21.77 24.51 -10.58
C GLY A 43 -21.11 24.87 -11.90
N SER A 44 -20.41 26.02 -11.94
CA SER A 44 -19.88 26.60 -13.18
C SER A 44 -18.89 25.69 -13.90
N ARG A 45 -18.02 24.98 -13.15
CA ARG A 45 -17.03 24.09 -13.75
C ARG A 45 -17.64 22.81 -14.34
N ALA A 46 -18.76 22.37 -13.81
CA ALA A 46 -19.50 21.24 -14.37
C ALA A 46 -20.27 21.63 -15.64
N ARG A 47 -20.78 22.87 -15.72
CA ARG A 47 -21.50 23.40 -16.88
C ARG A 47 -20.62 23.91 -18.00
N ASP A 48 -19.28 23.96 -17.78
CA ASP A 48 -18.30 24.52 -18.71
C ASP A 48 -18.45 26.05 -18.96
N ASP A 49 -19.10 26.80 -18.02
CA ASP A 49 -19.25 28.25 -18.04
C ASP A 49 -18.32 28.97 -17.04
N TRP A 50 -17.27 28.28 -16.61
CA TRP A 50 -16.30 28.74 -15.63
C TRP A 50 -15.34 29.83 -16.15
N ARG A 51 -14.81 30.62 -15.22
CA ARG A 51 -13.73 31.61 -15.45
C ARG A 51 -12.46 31.16 -14.70
N ALA A 52 -11.32 31.75 -15.04
CA ALA A 52 -10.02 31.39 -14.46
C ALA A 52 -9.98 31.39 -12.91
N ARG A 53 -10.84 32.17 -12.25
CA ARG A 53 -10.95 32.28 -10.79
C ARG A 53 -12.22 31.62 -10.23
N SER A 54 -12.97 30.87 -11.00
CA SER A 54 -14.15 30.18 -10.51
C SER A 54 -13.77 29.13 -9.48
N ASP A 55 -14.56 29.06 -8.42
CA ASP A 55 -14.42 28.04 -7.37
C ASP A 55 -14.62 26.63 -7.97
N LEU A 56 -14.12 25.64 -7.26
CA LEU A 56 -14.37 24.24 -7.57
C LEU A 56 -15.38 23.70 -6.58
N ASP A 57 -16.61 23.54 -7.05
CA ASP A 57 -17.75 23.04 -6.27
C ASP A 57 -17.75 21.52 -6.29
N LEU A 58 -17.62 20.88 -5.11
CA LEU A 58 -17.51 19.44 -4.96
C LEU A 58 -18.63 18.89 -4.05
N ALA A 59 -19.32 17.86 -4.49
CA ALA A 59 -20.24 17.08 -3.66
C ALA A 59 -19.60 15.69 -3.37
N LEU A 60 -19.40 15.41 -2.07
CA LEU A 60 -18.83 14.16 -1.60
C LEU A 60 -19.93 13.21 -1.15
N ASP A 61 -20.01 12.06 -1.81
CA ASP A 61 -20.94 10.97 -1.47
C ASP A 61 -20.22 9.98 -0.52
N ALA A 62 -20.60 10.03 0.73
CA ALA A 62 -20.03 9.21 1.79
C ALA A 62 -21.08 8.88 2.87
N PRO A 63 -22.02 7.97 2.61
CA PRO A 63 -23.18 7.73 3.46
C PRO A 63 -22.83 7.23 4.87
N GLY A 64 -21.63 6.71 5.08
CA GLY A 64 -21.14 6.28 6.39
C GLY A 64 -20.48 7.37 7.24
N TRP A 65 -20.33 8.61 6.73
CA TRP A 65 -19.66 9.67 7.48
C TRP A 65 -20.60 10.39 8.44
N SER A 66 -20.09 10.67 9.64
CA SER A 66 -20.67 11.65 10.54
C SER A 66 -20.34 13.09 10.08
N ALA A 67 -21.07 14.06 10.60
CA ALA A 67 -20.75 15.49 10.39
C ALA A 67 -19.30 15.83 10.81
N LYS A 68 -18.78 15.18 11.86
CA LYS A 68 -17.41 15.35 12.35
C LYS A 68 -16.39 14.79 11.34
N ASP A 69 -16.67 13.65 10.73
CA ASP A 69 -15.79 13.06 9.71
C ASP A 69 -15.73 13.96 8.48
N PHE A 70 -16.86 14.46 8.02
CA PHE A 70 -16.92 15.39 6.90
C PHE A 70 -16.11 16.68 7.17
N LEU A 71 -16.28 17.29 8.35
CA LEU A 71 -15.53 18.50 8.71
C LEU A 71 -14.01 18.24 8.73
N ARG A 72 -13.59 17.10 9.26
CA ARG A 72 -12.17 16.69 9.26
C ARG A 72 -11.61 16.54 7.84
N ILE A 73 -12.37 15.95 6.94
CA ILE A 73 -11.97 15.78 5.55
C ILE A 73 -11.95 17.13 4.82
N LYS A 74 -12.98 17.96 5.01
CA LYS A 74 -13.04 19.32 4.45
C LYS A 74 -11.85 20.17 4.88
N GLU A 75 -11.41 20.07 6.13
CA GLU A 75 -10.23 20.77 6.63
C GLU A 75 -8.94 20.30 5.96
N ARG A 76 -8.76 18.98 5.84
CA ARG A 76 -7.61 18.40 5.14
C ARG A 76 -7.55 18.75 3.65
N MET A 77 -8.67 19.02 3.01
CA MET A 77 -8.70 19.44 1.61
C MET A 77 -8.12 20.84 1.40
N LYS A 78 -8.10 21.70 2.42
CA LYS A 78 -7.48 23.02 2.35
C LYS A 78 -5.95 22.98 2.17
N ASP A 79 -5.33 21.88 2.61
CA ASP A 79 -3.87 21.68 2.51
C ASP A 79 -3.44 21.13 1.16
N LEU A 80 -4.38 20.88 0.24
CA LEU A 80 -4.06 20.39 -1.10
C LEU A 80 -3.34 21.47 -1.92
N PRO A 81 -2.33 21.11 -2.72
CA PRO A 81 -1.59 22.05 -3.57
C PRO A 81 -2.40 22.43 -4.81
N ILE A 82 -3.55 23.05 -4.61
CA ILE A 82 -4.45 23.53 -5.66
C ILE A 82 -4.73 25.01 -5.51
N VAL A 83 -4.72 25.71 -6.63
CA VAL A 83 -4.85 27.18 -6.67
C VAL A 83 -6.29 27.68 -6.71
N TYR A 84 -7.24 26.76 -6.81
CA TYR A 84 -8.66 27.10 -6.90
C TYR A 84 -9.30 27.06 -5.49
N PRO A 85 -10.16 28.03 -5.12
CA PRO A 85 -10.99 27.90 -3.94
C PRO A 85 -11.87 26.65 -4.05
N LEU A 86 -12.00 25.91 -2.93
CA LEU A 86 -12.84 24.71 -2.86
C LEU A 86 -14.11 24.99 -2.09
N ASP A 87 -15.25 24.80 -2.71
CA ASP A 87 -16.52 24.67 -2.01
C ASP A 87 -16.95 23.20 -1.97
N VAL A 88 -17.00 22.65 -0.75
CA VAL A 88 -17.19 21.21 -0.54
C VAL A 88 -18.42 20.97 0.32
N VAL A 89 -19.33 20.18 -0.21
CA VAL A 89 -20.56 19.77 0.50
C VAL A 89 -20.60 18.24 0.71
N HIS A 90 -21.18 17.82 1.85
CA HIS A 90 -21.48 16.42 2.10
C HIS A 90 -22.83 16.09 1.47
N TRP A 91 -22.87 15.19 0.49
CA TRP A 91 -24.08 14.90 -0.27
C TRP A 91 -25.26 14.52 0.62
N GLN A 92 -25.03 13.64 1.61
CA GLN A 92 -26.07 13.20 2.56
C GLN A 92 -26.51 14.30 3.54
N GLY A 93 -25.74 15.36 3.66
CA GLY A 93 -26.07 16.50 4.53
C GLY A 93 -26.79 17.65 3.82
N VAL A 94 -26.98 17.55 2.49
CA VAL A 94 -27.73 18.57 1.74
C VAL A 94 -29.22 18.36 1.94
N SER A 95 -29.87 19.31 2.63
CA SER A 95 -31.29 19.21 3.01
C SER A 95 -32.24 20.14 2.24
N THR A 96 -31.67 21.15 1.53
CA THR A 96 -32.46 22.13 0.77
C THR A 96 -32.87 21.53 -0.59
N PRO A 97 -34.18 21.32 -0.87
CA PRO A 97 -34.63 20.64 -2.10
C PRO A 97 -34.16 21.33 -3.38
N GLU A 98 -34.14 22.64 -3.41
CA GLU A 98 -33.71 23.44 -4.55
C GLU A 98 -32.21 23.24 -4.83
N PHE A 99 -31.39 23.16 -3.78
CA PHE A 99 -29.96 22.92 -3.91
C PHE A 99 -29.64 21.48 -4.29
N VAL A 100 -30.39 20.51 -3.78
CA VAL A 100 -30.31 19.11 -4.26
C VAL A 100 -30.60 19.05 -5.77
N ALA A 101 -31.71 19.64 -6.21
CA ALA A 101 -32.08 19.67 -7.63
C ALA A 101 -31.04 20.36 -8.51
N GLN A 102 -30.42 21.43 -8.01
CA GLN A 102 -29.35 22.13 -8.71
C GLN A 102 -28.12 21.22 -8.87
N ILE A 103 -27.66 20.57 -7.79
CA ILE A 103 -26.51 19.65 -7.84
C ILE A 103 -26.83 18.49 -8.79
N GLU A 104 -28.00 17.88 -8.69
CA GLU A 104 -28.38 16.74 -9.54
C GLU A 104 -28.43 17.08 -11.01
N ARG A 105 -28.88 18.27 -11.36
CA ARG A 105 -28.93 18.75 -12.75
C ARG A 105 -27.55 18.97 -13.34
N ASP A 106 -26.61 19.55 -12.55
CA ASP A 106 -25.34 20.06 -13.07
C ASP A 106 -24.17 19.08 -12.84
N ARG A 107 -24.32 18.12 -11.92
CA ARG A 107 -23.20 17.26 -11.46
C ARG A 107 -22.61 16.41 -12.55
N LYS A 108 -21.27 16.40 -12.62
CA LYS A 108 -20.47 15.49 -13.43
C LYS A 108 -19.53 14.71 -12.53
N LEU A 109 -19.34 13.43 -12.79
CA LEU A 109 -18.48 12.55 -11.99
C LEU A 109 -17.01 12.99 -12.13
N LEU A 110 -16.38 13.30 -11.01
CA LEU A 110 -14.95 13.61 -10.93
C LEU A 110 -14.16 12.36 -10.50
N TRP A 111 -14.69 11.63 -9.52
CA TRP A 111 -14.03 10.47 -8.94
C TRP A 111 -15.03 9.46 -8.39
N GLU A 112 -14.71 8.19 -8.55
CA GLU A 112 -15.32 7.07 -7.84
C GLU A 112 -14.26 6.00 -7.57
N PRO A 113 -14.37 5.20 -6.49
CA PRO A 113 -13.45 4.12 -6.23
C PRO A 113 -13.58 3.09 -7.35
N ARG A 114 -12.48 2.83 -8.02
CA ARG A 114 -12.45 1.80 -9.06
C ARG A 114 -12.67 0.45 -8.39
N ARG A 115 -13.78 -0.18 -8.68
CA ARG A 115 -14.05 -1.56 -8.27
C ARG A 115 -13.06 -2.47 -9.00
N GLY A 116 -12.09 -2.98 -8.28
CA GLY A 116 -11.09 -3.93 -8.79
C GLY A 116 -9.82 -3.25 -9.31
N ALA A 117 -8.70 -3.68 -8.75
CA ALA A 117 -7.33 -3.31 -9.03
C ALA A 117 -7.04 -1.80 -8.91
N VAL A 118 -6.21 -1.43 -7.93
CA VAL A 118 -5.47 -0.18 -7.96
C VAL A 118 -4.54 -0.26 -9.17
N SER A 119 -5.06 0.12 -10.32
CA SER A 119 -4.24 0.37 -11.50
C SER A 119 -3.42 1.60 -11.17
N LEU A 120 -2.14 1.39 -10.85
CA LEU A 120 -1.19 2.50 -10.87
C LEU A 120 -1.37 3.23 -12.20
N PRO A 121 -1.44 4.58 -12.21
CA PRO A 121 -1.58 5.31 -13.46
C PRO A 121 -0.47 4.84 -14.41
N ARG A 122 -0.80 4.56 -15.68
CA ARG A 122 0.15 4.16 -16.74
C ARG A 122 1.27 5.18 -16.95
N THR A 123 1.08 6.39 -16.44
CA THR A 123 2.03 7.49 -16.45
C THR A 123 2.40 7.87 -15.01
N LEU A 124 3.35 7.15 -14.44
CA LEU A 124 4.11 7.62 -13.28
C LEU A 124 5.26 8.46 -13.84
N GLY A 125 5.08 9.78 -13.85
CA GLY A 125 6.09 10.75 -14.24
C GLY A 125 7.02 10.29 -15.37
N ALA A 126 6.64 10.48 -16.65
CA ALA A 126 7.44 10.27 -17.86
C ALA A 126 8.10 8.89 -18.08
N THR A 127 7.78 7.87 -17.28
CA THR A 127 8.31 6.52 -17.49
C THR A 127 7.19 5.60 -17.97
N ASP A 128 7.04 5.48 -19.28
CA ASP A 128 6.17 4.49 -19.89
C ASP A 128 6.69 3.09 -19.55
N LEU A 129 5.84 2.28 -18.91
CA LEU A 129 6.16 0.88 -18.67
C LEU A 129 6.24 0.14 -20.00
N LYS A 130 7.29 -0.64 -20.20
CA LYS A 130 7.37 -1.56 -21.33
C LYS A 130 6.28 -2.62 -21.19
N LYS A 131 5.76 -3.14 -22.31
CA LYS A 131 4.68 -4.12 -22.33
C LYS A 131 4.88 -5.27 -21.35
N PHE A 132 6.07 -5.89 -21.32
CA PHE A 132 6.36 -7.00 -20.40
C PHE A 132 6.40 -6.59 -18.92
N GLN A 133 6.74 -5.33 -18.62
CA GLN A 133 6.70 -4.79 -17.25
C GLN A 133 5.25 -4.62 -16.80
N ASP A 134 4.40 -4.06 -17.65
CA ASP A 134 2.97 -3.91 -17.40
C ASP A 134 2.30 -5.28 -17.22
N GLU A 135 2.57 -6.25 -18.12
CA GLU A 135 2.08 -7.62 -18.00
C GLU A 135 2.52 -8.30 -16.69
N SER A 136 3.78 -8.09 -16.28
CA SER A 136 4.29 -8.64 -15.02
C SER A 136 3.57 -8.06 -13.81
N LEU A 137 3.31 -6.75 -13.83
CA LEU A 137 2.58 -6.07 -12.76
C LEU A 137 1.09 -6.43 -12.75
N GLN A 138 0.47 -6.67 -13.90
CA GLN A 138 -0.91 -7.16 -13.97
C GLN A 138 -1.05 -8.57 -13.38
N LYS A 139 -0.08 -9.46 -13.64
CA LYS A 139 -0.05 -10.80 -13.02
C LYS A 139 0.16 -10.72 -11.51
N LEU A 140 0.99 -9.79 -11.05
CA LEU A 140 1.15 -9.53 -9.63
C LEU A 140 -0.16 -9.04 -9.01
N ASP A 141 -0.89 -8.12 -9.66
CA ASP A 141 -2.19 -7.64 -9.18
C ASP A 141 -3.22 -8.77 -9.06
N ALA A 142 -3.29 -9.63 -10.07
CA ALA A 142 -4.19 -10.78 -10.04
C ALA A 142 -3.87 -11.70 -8.86
N PHE A 143 -2.57 -11.98 -8.63
CA PHE A 143 -2.15 -12.80 -7.51
C PHE A 143 -2.42 -12.14 -6.14
N VAL A 144 -2.11 -10.86 -6.01
CA VAL A 144 -2.35 -10.07 -4.79
C VAL A 144 -3.84 -10.02 -4.44
N SER A 145 -4.69 -9.85 -5.46
CA SER A 145 -6.15 -9.84 -5.28
C SER A 145 -6.67 -11.20 -4.80
N GLU A 146 -6.18 -12.29 -5.40
CA GLU A 146 -6.56 -13.64 -4.99
C GLU A 146 -6.01 -13.98 -3.60
N LEU A 147 -4.77 -13.60 -3.29
CA LEU A 147 -4.20 -13.75 -1.94
C LEU A 147 -5.09 -13.11 -0.87
N ARG A 148 -5.57 -11.91 -1.15
CA ARG A 148 -6.43 -11.19 -0.21
C ARG A 148 -7.76 -11.92 0.00
N ALA A 149 -8.41 -12.37 -1.08
CA ALA A 149 -9.65 -13.11 -0.99
C ALA A 149 -9.48 -14.40 -0.16
N ARG A 150 -8.44 -15.18 -0.47
CA ARG A 150 -8.17 -16.44 0.25
C ARG A 150 -7.72 -16.21 1.69
N LYS A 151 -7.00 -15.11 1.96
CA LYS A 151 -6.63 -14.77 3.33
C LYS A 151 -7.87 -14.48 4.18
N GLN A 152 -8.83 -13.73 3.68
CA GLN A 152 -10.07 -13.46 4.40
C GLN A 152 -10.83 -14.76 4.70
N GLU A 153 -11.03 -15.62 3.69
CA GLU A 153 -11.68 -16.93 3.87
C GLU A 153 -10.95 -17.81 4.91
N SER A 154 -9.62 -17.79 4.86
CA SER A 154 -8.78 -18.55 5.80
C SER A 154 -8.89 -18.00 7.23
N ASP A 155 -8.84 -16.69 7.40
CA ASP A 155 -8.95 -16.03 8.72
C ASP A 155 -10.33 -16.32 9.33
N ASP A 156 -11.41 -16.23 8.54
CA ASP A 156 -12.78 -16.53 8.97
C ASP A 156 -12.92 -17.99 9.41
N LEU A 157 -12.35 -18.93 8.64
CA LEU A 157 -12.39 -20.36 8.97
C LEU A 157 -11.58 -20.68 10.23
N VAL A 158 -10.36 -20.12 10.36
CA VAL A 158 -9.52 -20.29 11.54
C VAL A 158 -10.20 -19.70 12.78
N ALA A 159 -10.85 -18.55 12.66
CA ALA A 159 -11.59 -17.94 13.76
C ALA A 159 -12.77 -18.81 14.20
N ALA A 160 -13.55 -19.33 13.25
CA ALA A 160 -14.68 -20.22 13.53
C ALA A 160 -14.26 -21.54 14.22
N THR A 161 -13.05 -22.01 13.97
CA THR A 161 -12.53 -23.28 14.49
C THR A 161 -11.61 -23.13 15.69
N THR A 162 -11.41 -21.91 16.19
CA THR A 162 -10.47 -21.63 17.30
C THR A 162 -10.82 -22.43 18.57
N GLN A 163 -12.10 -22.68 18.85
CA GLN A 163 -12.56 -23.49 19.98
C GLN A 163 -12.09 -24.96 19.92
N PHE A 164 -11.72 -25.46 18.74
CA PHE A 164 -11.28 -26.86 18.53
C PHE A 164 -9.75 -27.00 18.45
N LYS A 165 -8.98 -25.92 18.64
CA LYS A 165 -7.50 -25.92 18.55
C LYS A 165 -6.81 -26.94 19.47
N ALA A 166 -7.45 -27.33 20.57
CA ALA A 166 -6.91 -28.29 21.54
C ALA A 166 -6.94 -29.74 21.02
N MET A 167 -7.63 -30.04 19.92
CA MET A 167 -7.72 -31.38 19.36
C MET A 167 -6.58 -31.59 18.36
N GLU A 168 -5.65 -32.48 18.70
CA GLU A 168 -4.46 -32.79 17.88
C GLU A 168 -4.81 -33.21 16.45
N SER A 169 -5.91 -33.95 16.27
CA SER A 169 -6.44 -34.37 14.96
C SER A 169 -6.91 -33.20 14.06
N MET A 170 -7.13 -32.02 14.62
CA MET A 170 -7.57 -30.82 13.88
C MET A 170 -6.42 -29.92 13.47
N GLN A 171 -5.23 -30.08 14.02
CA GLN A 171 -4.10 -29.18 13.77
C GLN A 171 -3.66 -29.19 12.29
N ASP A 172 -3.58 -30.35 11.67
CA ASP A 172 -3.22 -30.45 10.25
C ASP A 172 -4.29 -29.83 9.34
N SER A 173 -5.56 -30.03 9.67
CA SER A 173 -6.66 -29.41 8.94
C SER A 173 -6.67 -27.89 9.07
N LEU A 174 -6.40 -27.37 10.27
CA LEU A 174 -6.27 -25.94 10.53
C LEU A 174 -5.06 -25.35 9.82
N ARG A 175 -3.94 -26.08 9.81
CA ARG A 175 -2.75 -25.64 9.06
C ARG A 175 -3.00 -25.60 7.56
N ALA A 176 -3.68 -26.64 7.02
CA ALA A 176 -4.06 -26.64 5.61
C ALA A 176 -5.02 -25.50 5.26
N ALA A 177 -5.99 -25.21 6.14
CA ALA A 177 -6.91 -24.09 5.98
C ALA A 177 -6.21 -22.72 6.08
N ALA A 178 -5.17 -22.61 6.92
CA ALA A 178 -4.38 -21.37 7.07
C ALA A 178 -3.40 -21.14 5.91
N ASP A 179 -3.24 -22.09 4.97
CA ASP A 179 -2.34 -21.95 3.82
C ASP A 179 -2.99 -21.19 2.65
N TYR A 180 -3.44 -19.97 2.94
CA TYR A 180 -4.08 -19.11 1.94
C TYR A 180 -3.22 -18.80 0.69
N PRO A 181 -1.86 -18.76 0.75
CA PRO A 181 -1.06 -18.60 -0.45
C PRO A 181 -1.16 -19.77 -1.41
N ARG A 182 -1.26 -21.01 -0.89
CA ARG A 182 -1.51 -22.21 -1.68
C ARG A 182 -2.90 -22.15 -2.30
N HIS A 183 -3.91 -21.77 -1.54
CA HIS A 183 -5.28 -21.64 -2.05
C HIS A 183 -5.36 -20.60 -3.18
N ALA A 184 -4.67 -19.46 -3.05
CA ALA A 184 -4.59 -18.45 -4.11
C ALA A 184 -3.89 -18.99 -5.37
N TRP A 185 -2.79 -19.70 -5.22
CA TRP A 185 -2.10 -20.37 -6.32
C TRP A 185 -3.00 -21.37 -7.05
N ASP A 186 -3.67 -22.24 -6.31
CA ASP A 186 -4.56 -23.25 -6.85
C ASP A 186 -5.77 -22.63 -7.56
N ALA A 187 -6.31 -21.54 -7.06
CA ALA A 187 -7.40 -20.80 -7.71
C ALA A 187 -6.94 -20.21 -9.06
N LEU A 188 -5.79 -19.55 -9.10
CA LEU A 188 -5.23 -19.01 -10.34
C LEU A 188 -4.86 -20.09 -11.34
N ARG A 189 -4.36 -21.23 -10.86
CA ARG A 189 -4.09 -22.40 -11.70
C ARG A 189 -5.36 -22.95 -12.34
N LYS A 190 -6.42 -23.11 -11.57
CA LYS A 190 -7.74 -23.56 -12.06
C LYS A 190 -8.34 -22.59 -13.08
N ALA A 191 -8.13 -21.29 -12.87
CA ALA A 191 -8.57 -20.22 -13.76
C ALA A 191 -7.72 -20.09 -15.04
N GLY A 192 -6.62 -20.86 -15.19
CA GLY A 192 -5.70 -20.74 -16.33
C GLY A 192 -4.92 -19.43 -16.36
N ALA A 193 -4.85 -18.71 -15.23
CA ALA A 193 -4.20 -17.39 -15.13
C ALA A 193 -2.67 -17.50 -14.93
N LEU A 194 -2.16 -18.67 -14.56
CA LEU A 194 -0.73 -18.89 -14.42
C LEU A 194 -0.05 -19.15 -15.78
N PRO A 195 1.20 -18.68 -15.96
CA PRO A 195 1.98 -19.04 -17.15
C PRO A 195 2.12 -20.56 -17.27
N PRO A 196 2.05 -21.13 -18.48
CA PRO A 196 2.08 -22.58 -18.67
C PRO A 196 3.26 -23.31 -18.01
N ALA A 197 4.44 -22.67 -18.01
CA ALA A 197 5.64 -23.21 -17.37
C ALA A 197 5.51 -23.36 -15.84
N PHE A 198 4.63 -22.60 -15.21
CA PHE A 198 4.41 -22.63 -13.75
C PHE A 198 3.14 -23.39 -13.36
N ALA A 199 2.17 -23.47 -14.25
CA ALA A 199 0.89 -24.16 -13.96
C ALA A 199 1.06 -25.64 -13.61
N ALA A 200 2.10 -26.29 -14.13
CA ALA A 200 2.44 -27.68 -13.83
C ALA A 200 3.21 -27.87 -12.52
N LEU A 201 3.75 -26.78 -11.93
CA LEU A 201 4.56 -26.89 -10.72
C LEU A 201 3.67 -26.90 -9.47
N PRO A 202 3.99 -27.71 -8.46
CA PRO A 202 3.30 -27.66 -7.17
C PRO A 202 3.65 -26.36 -6.44
N HIS A 203 2.70 -25.84 -5.67
CA HIS A 203 2.97 -24.72 -4.77
C HIS A 203 3.90 -25.18 -3.64
N SER A 204 4.91 -24.37 -3.34
CA SER A 204 5.79 -24.56 -2.18
C SER A 204 5.38 -23.62 -1.07
N SER A 205 4.66 -24.13 -0.09
CA SER A 205 4.20 -23.33 1.06
C SER A 205 5.36 -22.89 1.93
N ARG A 206 5.30 -21.62 2.37
CA ARG A 206 6.26 -21.01 3.29
C ARG A 206 5.56 -20.58 4.56
N TRP A 207 6.24 -20.72 5.67
CA TRP A 207 5.72 -20.40 7.00
C TRP A 207 6.76 -19.59 7.77
N ASP A 208 6.29 -18.61 8.53
CA ASP A 208 7.17 -17.86 9.44
C ASP A 208 7.45 -18.66 10.72
N GLY A 209 8.31 -18.09 11.59
CA GLY A 209 8.65 -18.70 12.87
C GLY A 209 7.47 -18.86 13.83
N ALA A 210 6.38 -18.12 13.61
CA ALA A 210 5.14 -18.21 14.39
C ALA A 210 4.10 -19.16 13.75
N GLY A 211 4.47 -19.89 12.70
CA GLY A 211 3.57 -20.84 12.02
C GLY A 211 2.51 -20.17 11.13
N ARG A 212 2.71 -18.90 10.72
CA ARG A 212 1.80 -18.22 9.80
C ARG A 212 2.26 -18.42 8.35
N ALA A 213 1.32 -18.63 7.45
CA ALA A 213 1.62 -18.77 6.05
C ALA A 213 2.14 -17.48 5.44
N ILE A 214 3.23 -17.54 4.68
CA ILE A 214 3.87 -16.40 4.03
C ILE A 214 3.71 -16.51 2.51
N PRO A 215 3.11 -15.50 1.84
CA PRO A 215 3.13 -15.43 0.38
C PRO A 215 4.56 -15.25 -0.15
N ASN A 216 4.91 -16.02 -1.16
CA ASN A 216 6.19 -15.93 -1.85
C ASN A 216 5.94 -15.72 -3.34
N ILE A 217 6.48 -14.64 -3.90
CA ILE A 217 6.29 -14.24 -5.29
C ILE A 217 7.65 -14.04 -5.94
N CYS A 218 7.90 -14.72 -7.07
CA CYS A 218 9.09 -14.50 -7.87
C CYS A 218 8.71 -13.88 -9.23
N LEU A 219 9.21 -12.69 -9.50
CA LEU A 219 9.12 -12.04 -10.81
C LEU A 219 10.43 -12.26 -11.57
N LYS A 220 10.40 -13.16 -12.56
CA LYS A 220 11.57 -13.42 -13.41
C LYS A 220 11.68 -12.37 -14.51
N VAL A 221 12.66 -11.49 -14.41
CA VAL A 221 12.87 -10.38 -15.34
C VAL A 221 14.29 -10.42 -15.87
N PRO A 222 14.51 -10.25 -17.21
CA PRO A 222 15.84 -10.27 -17.78
C PRO A 222 16.72 -9.12 -17.27
N THR A 223 18.03 -9.25 -17.43
CA THR A 223 18.97 -8.16 -17.13
C THR A 223 18.62 -6.93 -17.98
N GLY A 224 18.65 -5.75 -17.38
CA GLY A 224 18.18 -4.52 -18.04
C GLY A 224 16.67 -4.37 -18.14
N GLY A 225 15.89 -5.33 -17.66
CA GLY A 225 14.41 -5.30 -17.71
C GLY A 225 13.73 -4.40 -16.69
N GLY A 226 14.47 -3.62 -15.89
CA GLY A 226 13.90 -2.69 -14.92
C GLY A 226 13.49 -3.33 -13.60
N LYS A 227 14.31 -4.29 -13.09
CA LYS A 227 14.03 -4.97 -11.80
C LYS A 227 13.70 -4.00 -10.66
N THR A 228 14.51 -2.93 -10.52
CA THR A 228 14.30 -1.92 -9.46
C THR A 228 13.00 -1.14 -9.64
N LEU A 229 12.61 -0.84 -10.88
CA LEU A 229 11.32 -0.23 -11.21
C LEU A 229 10.16 -1.13 -10.77
N LEU A 230 10.23 -2.41 -11.19
CA LEU A 230 9.19 -3.39 -10.84
C LEU A 230 9.13 -3.62 -9.32
N ALA A 231 10.27 -3.62 -8.63
CA ALA A 231 10.31 -3.74 -7.18
C ALA A 231 9.61 -2.55 -6.50
N ALA A 232 9.91 -1.31 -6.91
CA ALA A 232 9.26 -0.12 -6.37
C ALA A 232 7.73 -0.13 -6.63
N ALA A 233 7.32 -0.51 -7.84
CA ALA A 233 5.91 -0.64 -8.19
C ALA A 233 5.22 -1.77 -7.39
N SER A 234 5.91 -2.88 -7.15
CA SER A 234 5.38 -4.03 -6.39
C SER A 234 5.11 -3.67 -4.93
N VAL A 235 5.93 -2.80 -4.32
CA VAL A 235 5.68 -2.31 -2.95
C VAL A 235 4.28 -1.70 -2.87
N GLY A 236 3.94 -0.79 -3.78
CA GLY A 236 2.61 -0.18 -3.81
C GLY A 236 1.48 -1.20 -3.98
N LYS A 237 1.67 -2.17 -4.88
CA LYS A 237 0.68 -3.22 -5.11
C LYS A 237 0.45 -4.11 -3.89
N VAL A 238 1.52 -4.49 -3.20
CA VAL A 238 1.43 -5.32 -1.99
C VAL A 238 0.82 -4.52 -0.84
N PHE A 239 1.28 -3.30 -0.59
CA PHE A 239 0.77 -2.48 0.52
C PHE A 239 -0.69 -2.09 0.32
N ASN A 240 -1.06 -1.60 -0.85
CA ASN A 240 -2.41 -1.14 -1.11
C ASN A 240 -3.37 -2.30 -1.46
N GLY A 241 -2.91 -3.30 -2.21
CA GLY A 241 -3.74 -4.40 -2.68
C GLY A 241 -3.95 -5.50 -1.63
N PHE A 242 -2.88 -5.95 -0.97
CA PHE A 242 -2.93 -7.05 -0.01
C PHE A 242 -3.01 -6.59 1.44
N LEU A 243 -2.05 -5.74 1.88
CA LEU A 243 -1.98 -5.30 3.28
C LEU A 243 -3.02 -4.24 3.61
N GLN A 244 -3.54 -3.52 2.62
CA GLN A 244 -4.46 -2.39 2.77
C GLN A 244 -3.95 -1.33 3.76
N ARG A 245 -2.67 -1.02 3.66
CA ARG A 245 -1.96 -0.07 4.50
C ARG A 245 -1.08 0.83 3.65
N ASP A 246 -0.88 2.04 4.11
CA ASP A 246 0.04 3.02 3.56
C ASP A 246 1.33 3.16 4.39
N LYS A 247 1.46 2.37 5.45
CA LYS A 247 2.55 2.42 6.43
C LYS A 247 3.04 1.02 6.72
N GLY A 248 4.31 0.92 7.15
CA GLY A 248 4.90 -0.36 7.48
C GLY A 248 6.39 -0.38 7.14
N LEU A 249 6.96 -1.57 7.14
CA LEU A 249 8.38 -1.80 6.87
C LEU A 249 8.57 -2.65 5.61
N VAL A 250 9.41 -2.17 4.72
CA VAL A 250 9.94 -2.90 3.56
C VAL A 250 11.41 -3.17 3.81
N LEU A 251 11.82 -4.44 3.79
CA LEU A 251 13.22 -4.80 3.72
C LEU A 251 13.60 -4.99 2.24
N TRP A 252 14.44 -4.09 1.73
CA TRP A 252 14.91 -4.12 0.37
C TRP A 252 16.31 -4.71 0.31
N VAL A 253 16.40 -5.98 -0.05
CA VAL A 253 17.67 -6.71 -0.04
C VAL A 253 18.28 -6.73 -1.45
N VAL A 254 19.55 -6.36 -1.54
CA VAL A 254 20.32 -6.34 -2.81
C VAL A 254 21.57 -7.21 -2.72
N PRO A 255 22.04 -7.78 -3.85
CA PRO A 255 23.08 -8.80 -3.81
C PRO A 255 24.49 -8.27 -3.49
N ASN A 256 24.81 -7.01 -3.85
CA ASN A 256 26.16 -6.46 -3.72
C ASN A 256 26.19 -4.96 -3.51
N GLU A 257 27.37 -4.44 -3.17
CA GLU A 257 27.62 -3.03 -2.84
C GLU A 257 27.33 -2.07 -4.02
N ALA A 258 27.66 -2.43 -5.24
CA ALA A 258 27.45 -1.56 -6.40
C ALA A 258 25.95 -1.30 -6.62
N ILE A 259 25.14 -2.37 -6.55
CA ILE A 259 23.68 -2.27 -6.65
C ILE A 259 23.11 -1.56 -5.42
N TYR A 260 23.66 -1.79 -4.22
CA TYR A 260 23.27 -1.10 -2.99
C TYR A 260 23.39 0.42 -3.16
N ARG A 261 24.57 0.92 -3.52
CA ARG A 261 24.82 2.36 -3.68
C ARG A 261 23.95 2.98 -4.77
N GLN A 262 23.81 2.30 -5.91
CA GLN A 262 22.95 2.77 -6.99
C GLN A 262 21.48 2.85 -6.54
N THR A 263 20.97 1.81 -5.92
CA THR A 263 19.58 1.75 -5.44
C THR A 263 19.33 2.82 -4.35
N LEU A 264 20.24 2.94 -3.39
CA LEU A 264 20.13 3.93 -2.33
C LEU A 264 20.07 5.36 -2.87
N LYS A 265 21.00 5.71 -3.80
CA LYS A 265 21.03 7.01 -4.47
C LYS A 265 19.71 7.29 -5.18
N THR A 266 19.18 6.29 -5.87
CA THR A 266 17.90 6.38 -6.60
C THR A 266 16.72 6.56 -5.67
N LEU A 267 16.64 5.74 -4.61
CA LEU A 267 15.51 5.79 -3.66
C LEU A 267 15.54 7.04 -2.77
N LYS A 268 16.71 7.60 -2.45
CA LYS A 268 16.82 8.86 -1.69
C LYS A 268 16.54 10.10 -2.54
N ASN A 269 16.61 10.00 -3.86
CA ASN A 269 16.29 11.13 -4.76
C ASN A 269 14.78 11.28 -4.91
N ARG A 270 14.20 12.32 -4.31
CA ARG A 270 12.75 12.59 -4.32
C ARG A 270 12.17 12.82 -5.72
N ASP A 271 12.96 13.32 -6.65
CA ASP A 271 12.54 13.59 -8.02
C ASP A 271 12.59 12.32 -8.90
N HIS A 272 13.21 11.25 -8.40
CA HIS A 272 13.32 10.01 -9.16
C HIS A 272 12.00 9.24 -9.18
N PRO A 273 11.56 8.69 -10.32
CA PRO A 273 10.30 7.95 -10.44
C PRO A 273 10.10 6.86 -9.40
N TYR A 274 11.16 6.15 -9.01
CA TYR A 274 11.06 5.07 -8.01
C TYR A 274 10.73 5.60 -6.62
N HIS A 275 11.31 6.74 -6.21
CA HIS A 275 10.93 7.40 -4.98
C HIS A 275 9.48 7.87 -5.03
N GLN A 276 9.06 8.45 -6.16
CA GLN A 276 7.67 8.89 -6.35
C GLN A 276 6.67 7.74 -6.27
N MET A 277 7.00 6.55 -6.80
CA MET A 277 6.18 5.34 -6.64
C MET A 277 6.01 4.97 -5.16
N LEU A 278 7.08 5.03 -4.38
CA LEU A 278 7.02 4.79 -2.94
C LEU A 278 6.22 5.87 -2.22
N GLN A 279 6.35 7.14 -2.64
CA GLN A 279 5.54 8.24 -2.10
C GLN A 279 4.04 8.01 -2.31
N VAL A 280 3.65 7.54 -3.50
CA VAL A 280 2.25 7.15 -3.77
C VAL A 280 1.83 5.99 -2.87
N ALA A 281 2.67 4.96 -2.73
CA ALA A 281 2.38 3.80 -1.90
C ALA A 281 2.24 4.16 -0.41
N GLY A 282 3.06 5.09 0.09
CA GLY A 282 3.11 5.53 1.48
C GLY A 282 2.30 6.80 1.78
N ALA A 283 1.34 7.18 0.89
CA ALA A 283 0.52 8.38 1.04
C ALA A 283 1.34 9.65 1.38
N GLY A 284 2.49 9.82 0.72
CA GLY A 284 3.40 10.95 0.90
C GLY A 284 4.37 10.81 2.09
N LYS A 285 4.31 9.75 2.87
CA LYS A 285 5.14 9.55 4.06
C LYS A 285 6.11 8.37 3.88
N VAL A 286 7.24 8.62 3.25
CA VAL A 286 8.27 7.61 3.00
C VAL A 286 9.55 7.94 3.75
N LYS A 287 10.14 6.93 4.38
CA LYS A 287 11.44 6.99 5.07
C LYS A 287 12.37 5.95 4.46
N ILE A 288 13.43 6.39 3.79
CA ILE A 288 14.47 5.51 3.25
C ILE A 288 15.59 5.38 4.27
N LEU A 289 15.87 4.14 4.69
CA LEU A 289 16.80 3.81 5.75
C LEU A 289 17.93 2.92 5.24
N GLU A 290 19.11 3.15 5.78
CA GLU A 290 20.25 2.24 5.69
C GLU A 290 20.28 1.33 6.91
N LYS A 291 21.10 0.31 6.88
CA LYS A 291 21.15 -0.71 7.95
C LYS A 291 21.51 -0.13 9.34
N ASP A 292 22.26 0.96 9.36
CA ASP A 292 22.74 1.59 10.60
C ASP A 292 21.84 2.78 11.04
N ASP A 293 20.83 3.14 10.26
CA ASP A 293 19.87 4.18 10.60
C ASP A 293 18.89 3.68 11.69
N PRO A 294 18.50 4.56 12.63
CA PRO A 294 17.52 4.20 13.65
C PRO A 294 16.13 3.96 13.04
N LEU A 295 15.53 2.85 13.43
CA LEU A 295 14.15 2.49 13.12
C LEU A 295 13.36 2.35 14.42
N THR A 296 12.33 3.19 14.58
CA THR A 296 11.45 3.12 15.74
C THR A 296 10.10 2.51 15.36
N ARG A 297 9.38 1.99 16.35
CA ARG A 297 7.99 1.54 16.16
C ARG A 297 7.12 2.67 15.63
N LEU A 298 7.30 3.90 16.13
CA LEU A 298 6.58 5.08 15.64
C LEU A 298 6.85 5.37 14.16
N ASP A 299 8.08 5.14 13.68
CA ASP A 299 8.39 5.29 12.25
C ASP A 299 7.53 4.34 11.39
N VAL A 300 7.46 3.07 11.77
CA VAL A 300 6.67 2.06 11.04
C VAL A 300 5.16 2.31 11.14
N GLU A 301 4.70 2.87 12.24
CA GLU A 301 3.30 3.22 12.46
C GLU A 301 2.89 4.52 11.74
N SER A 302 3.85 5.34 11.31
CA SER A 302 3.58 6.65 10.70
C SER A 302 4.07 6.81 9.26
N HIS A 303 4.99 5.96 8.79
CA HIS A 303 5.62 6.03 7.47
C HIS A 303 5.67 4.68 6.77
N LEU A 304 5.78 4.71 5.46
CA LEU A 304 6.31 3.60 4.68
C LEU A 304 7.85 3.64 4.81
N CYS A 305 8.39 2.82 5.70
CA CYS A 305 9.83 2.69 5.90
C CYS A 305 10.41 1.69 4.91
N VAL A 306 11.42 2.08 4.15
CA VAL A 306 12.17 1.19 3.25
C VAL A 306 13.59 1.10 3.73
N MET A 307 13.96 -0.03 4.32
CA MET A 307 15.31 -0.29 4.81
C MET A 307 16.10 -1.10 3.79
N LEU A 308 17.17 -0.52 3.30
CA LEU A 308 18.03 -1.14 2.29
C LEU A 308 19.14 -1.96 2.95
N LEU A 309 19.25 -3.22 2.56
CA LEU A 309 20.24 -4.18 3.08
C LEU A 309 21.01 -4.86 1.95
N MET A 310 22.25 -5.26 2.23
CA MET A 310 22.95 -6.20 1.37
C MET A 310 22.65 -7.64 1.78
N LEU A 311 22.62 -8.55 0.82
CA LEU A 311 22.36 -9.97 1.06
C LEU A 311 23.33 -10.56 2.09
N ALA A 312 24.60 -10.16 2.07
CA ALA A 312 25.60 -10.57 3.05
C ALA A 312 25.25 -10.13 4.50
N ALA A 313 24.59 -8.98 4.65
CA ALA A 313 24.10 -8.50 5.94
C ALA A 313 22.81 -9.20 6.38
N ALA A 314 22.02 -9.70 5.43
CA ALA A 314 20.79 -10.45 5.69
C ALA A 314 21.03 -11.96 5.81
N SER A 315 22.20 -12.45 5.38
CA SER A 315 22.53 -13.88 5.39
C SER A 315 23.25 -14.28 6.68
N ARG A 316 22.74 -15.30 7.32
CA ARG A 316 23.26 -15.83 8.60
C ARG A 316 24.37 -16.83 8.34
N GLN A 317 25.61 -16.53 8.70
CA GLN A 317 26.71 -17.48 8.67
C GLN A 317 26.83 -18.30 9.99
N ASN A 318 26.45 -17.71 11.12
CA ASN A 318 26.31 -18.40 12.42
C ASN A 318 25.21 -17.77 13.28
N LYS A 319 24.75 -18.46 14.34
CA LYS A 319 23.67 -17.99 15.20
C LYS A 319 23.97 -16.67 15.92
N GLU A 320 25.24 -16.30 16.06
CA GLU A 320 25.70 -15.12 16.80
C GLU A 320 25.76 -13.86 15.91
N THR A 321 25.87 -14.00 14.59
CA THR A 321 26.10 -12.85 13.69
C THR A 321 24.83 -12.13 13.24
N LEU A 322 23.64 -12.69 13.46
CA LEU A 322 22.38 -12.05 13.09
C LEU A 322 21.68 -11.38 14.27
N ARG A 323 22.39 -10.48 14.91
CA ARG A 323 21.79 -9.58 15.88
C ARG A 323 21.54 -8.20 15.28
N PHE A 324 21.21 -8.16 13.97
CA PHE A 324 21.03 -6.94 13.20
C PHE A 324 20.08 -5.94 13.86
N PHE A 325 18.97 -6.44 14.43
CA PHE A 325 18.01 -5.60 15.12
C PHE A 325 18.30 -5.39 16.61
N ARG A 326 19.24 -6.12 17.20
CA ARG A 326 19.53 -6.09 18.64
C ARG A 326 20.84 -5.40 19.01
N ASP A 327 21.96 -5.81 18.39
CA ASP A 327 23.29 -5.47 18.91
C ASP A 327 23.71 -4.02 18.68
N ARG A 328 22.99 -3.28 17.84
CA ARG A 328 23.31 -1.89 17.53
C ARG A 328 22.34 -0.88 18.13
N GLY A 329 21.31 -1.32 18.82
CA GLY A 329 20.29 -0.43 19.41
C GLY A 329 19.52 0.42 18.38
N ASN A 330 19.58 0.05 17.09
CA ASN A 330 18.99 0.85 16.02
C ASN A 330 17.49 0.60 15.83
N VAL A 331 16.97 -0.48 16.43
CA VAL A 331 15.55 -0.84 16.32
C VAL A 331 14.90 -0.72 17.69
N LEU A 332 14.07 0.29 17.86
CA LEU A 332 13.56 0.71 19.15
C LEU A 332 12.03 0.57 19.25
N GLY A 333 11.52 0.12 20.39
CA GLY A 333 10.09 0.11 20.72
C GLY A 333 9.29 -1.06 20.14
N PHE A 334 9.94 -2.07 19.54
CA PHE A 334 9.28 -3.28 19.03
C PHE A 334 9.30 -4.44 20.03
N VAL A 335 10.27 -4.43 20.92
CA VAL A 335 10.45 -5.43 21.95
C VAL A 335 10.33 -4.73 23.30
N PRO A 336 9.66 -5.34 24.28
CA PRO A 336 9.61 -4.81 25.65
C PRO A 336 11.02 -4.60 26.24
N ARG A 337 11.12 -3.70 27.17
CA ARG A 337 12.38 -3.50 27.93
C ARG A 337 12.72 -4.79 28.69
N GLU A 338 14.00 -5.07 28.84
CA GLU A 338 14.48 -6.32 29.50
C GLU A 338 13.93 -6.52 30.92
N ASP A 339 13.62 -5.43 31.61
CA ASP A 339 13.08 -5.40 32.98
C ASP A 339 11.54 -5.51 33.03
N ASP A 340 10.83 -5.42 31.90
CA ASP A 340 9.37 -5.46 31.85
C ASP A 340 8.86 -6.89 31.59
N ILE A 341 8.82 -7.68 32.63
CA ILE A 341 8.42 -9.10 32.60
C ILE A 341 6.98 -9.26 32.10
N GLU A 342 6.07 -8.38 32.51
CA GLU A 342 4.67 -8.47 32.15
C GLU A 342 4.48 -8.23 30.64
N ALA A 343 5.13 -7.22 30.07
CA ALA A 343 5.07 -6.95 28.64
C ALA A 343 5.68 -8.10 27.82
N HIS A 344 6.71 -8.78 28.31
CA HIS A 344 7.26 -9.98 27.69
C HIS A 344 6.24 -11.13 27.68
N TRP A 345 5.54 -11.37 28.79
CA TRP A 345 4.48 -12.37 28.85
C TRP A 345 3.34 -12.08 27.89
N GLN A 346 2.90 -10.81 27.80
CA GLN A 346 1.87 -10.40 26.87
C GLN A 346 2.31 -10.62 25.41
N LEU A 347 3.57 -10.34 25.09
CA LEU A 347 4.10 -10.59 23.75
C LEU A 347 4.17 -12.10 23.43
N LEU A 348 4.58 -12.94 24.36
CA LEU A 348 4.58 -14.40 24.21
C LEU A 348 3.18 -14.97 23.96
N GLN A 349 2.18 -14.43 24.64
CA GLN A 349 0.78 -14.82 24.42
C GLN A 349 0.25 -14.33 23.07
N ALA A 350 0.68 -13.16 22.63
CA ALA A 350 0.23 -12.56 21.37
C ALA A 350 0.87 -13.21 20.11
N VAL A 351 2.06 -13.82 20.27
CA VAL A 351 2.80 -14.45 19.15
C VAL A 351 2.81 -15.97 19.31
N PRO A 352 2.02 -16.71 18.54
CA PRO A 352 1.96 -18.17 18.62
C PRO A 352 3.32 -18.81 18.41
N ASN A 353 3.60 -19.88 19.15
CA ASN A 353 4.82 -20.71 19.09
C ASN A 353 6.14 -19.98 19.43
N LEU A 354 6.08 -18.79 20.04
CA LEU A 354 7.29 -18.09 20.46
C LEU A 354 8.02 -18.86 21.57
N ASP A 355 7.28 -19.58 22.42
CA ASP A 355 7.73 -20.47 23.48
C ASP A 355 8.45 -21.72 22.97
N ALA A 356 8.15 -22.20 21.77
CA ALA A 356 8.77 -23.38 21.18
C ALA A 356 10.28 -23.21 20.87
N TYR A 357 10.83 -22.03 21.05
CA TYR A 357 12.21 -21.72 20.68
C TYR A 357 13.19 -21.65 21.87
N GLY A 358 12.86 -22.17 23.03
CA GLY A 358 13.73 -22.24 24.19
C GLY A 358 13.41 -21.21 25.29
N SER A 359 14.41 -20.77 26.07
CA SER A 359 14.16 -19.84 27.16
C SER A 359 13.33 -18.65 26.69
N PRO A 360 12.14 -18.41 27.28
CA PRO A 360 11.21 -17.38 26.82
C PRO A 360 11.85 -16.00 26.73
N TRP A 361 12.82 -15.71 27.55
CA TRP A 361 13.45 -14.41 27.66
C TRP A 361 14.60 -14.20 26.68
N ALA A 362 15.43 -15.22 26.51
CA ALA A 362 16.68 -15.08 25.79
C ALA A 362 16.50 -15.34 24.27
N SER A 363 15.95 -16.47 23.91
CA SER A 363 15.94 -16.89 22.51
C SER A 363 14.82 -16.27 21.68
N ALA A 364 13.63 -16.06 22.27
CA ALA A 364 12.49 -15.53 21.55
C ALA A 364 12.68 -14.07 21.10
N PHE A 365 13.33 -13.26 21.93
CA PHE A 365 13.55 -11.84 21.66
C PHE A 365 14.93 -11.54 21.06
N ILE A 366 15.89 -12.42 21.26
CA ILE A 366 17.28 -12.22 20.86
C ILE A 366 17.56 -12.74 19.47
N ASP A 367 17.05 -13.93 19.16
CA ASP A 367 17.42 -14.67 17.96
C ASP A 367 16.43 -14.56 16.81
N ARG A 368 15.25 -13.97 17.02
CA ARG A 368 14.23 -13.91 15.97
C ARG A 368 13.50 -12.57 15.97
N PRO A 369 14.00 -11.59 15.24
CA PRO A 369 13.13 -10.52 14.79
C PRO A 369 11.92 -11.13 14.09
N VAL A 370 10.73 -10.58 14.28
CA VAL A 370 9.57 -10.89 13.45
C VAL A 370 9.91 -10.37 12.05
N VAL A 371 10.63 -11.17 11.30
CA VAL A 371 11.00 -10.85 9.92
C VAL A 371 9.78 -11.16 9.08
N LEU A 372 9.11 -10.12 8.62
CA LEU A 372 8.30 -10.20 7.43
C LEU A 372 9.28 -10.32 6.25
N GLU A 373 9.70 -11.54 5.94
CA GLU A 373 10.46 -11.80 4.72
C GLU A 373 9.54 -11.63 3.52
N ALA A 374 9.57 -10.43 2.95
CA ALA A 374 9.26 -10.28 1.55
C ALA A 374 10.56 -10.52 0.77
N THR A 375 10.92 -11.77 0.58
CA THR A 375 12.06 -12.13 -0.25
C THR A 375 11.63 -12.00 -1.70
N MET A 376 12.00 -10.90 -2.35
CA MET A 376 12.06 -10.86 -3.81
C MET A 376 13.44 -11.35 -4.24
N ALA A 377 13.54 -12.60 -4.61
CA ALA A 377 14.71 -13.18 -5.26
C ALA A 377 14.67 -12.97 -6.77
#